data_31be3fd2b63be72f22773bab375c7297
#
_entry.id   31be3fd2b63be72f22773bab375c7297
#
_cell.length_a   1.000
_cell.length_b   1.000
_cell.length_c   1.000
_cell.angle_alpha   90.00
_cell.angle_beta   90.00
_cell.angle_gamma   90.00
#
_symmetry.space_group_name_H-M   'P 1'
#
loop_
_entity.id
_entity.type
_entity.pdbx_description
1 polymer ?
#
loop_
_entity_poly.entity_id
_entity_poly.type
_entity_poly.pdbx_seq_one_letter_code
_entity_poly.pdbx_strand_id
1 'polypeptide(L)'
;VAEASPRPLILYNVPGRTASNLTAETTLRLANLRNIIGVKEASGNLEQCMKIAREKPKDFLLISGDDMLTLPIYAIGGVGVISVLANALPKVFLKIKENIISKNLAKAQAEQFRILDINGPMYEEGNPVGVKYLLSLMGICQPVVRLPLVKASAQLQKKITGLYQKL
;
A
#
# COMPACT_ATOMS: atom_id res chain seq x y z
N VAL A 1 9.76 14.93 -17.68
CA VAL A 1 9.40 15.08 -16.22
C VAL A 1 10.62 14.80 -15.36
N ALA A 2 11.31 13.64 -15.52
CA ALA A 2 12.47 13.30 -14.66
C ALA A 2 13.57 14.35 -14.72
N GLU A 3 13.96 14.81 -15.91
CA GLU A 3 15.00 15.83 -16.10
C GLU A 3 14.61 17.22 -15.56
N ALA A 4 13.31 17.55 -15.61
CA ALA A 4 12.79 18.86 -15.16
C ALA A 4 12.46 18.90 -13.66
N SER A 5 12.43 17.76 -12.97
CA SER A 5 12.11 17.75 -11.56
C SER A 5 13.35 18.06 -10.70
N PRO A 6 13.29 19.06 -9.80
CA PRO A 6 14.39 19.34 -8.87
C PRO A 6 14.45 18.33 -7.70
N ARG A 7 13.52 17.39 -7.62
CA ARG A 7 13.41 16.40 -6.55
C ARG A 7 13.38 14.99 -7.12
N PRO A 8 13.84 13.98 -6.36
CA PRO A 8 13.68 12.59 -6.74
C PRO A 8 12.22 12.21 -6.96
N LEU A 9 12.00 11.30 -7.91
CA LEU A 9 10.67 10.81 -8.30
C LEU A 9 10.53 9.34 -7.93
N ILE A 10 9.35 8.99 -7.44
CA ILE A 10 8.90 7.61 -7.31
C ILE A 10 7.77 7.40 -8.32
N LEU A 11 7.93 6.42 -9.20
CA LEU A 11 6.86 6.02 -10.12
C LEU A 11 5.68 5.46 -9.32
N TYR A 12 4.46 5.63 -9.84
CA TYR A 12 3.29 5.02 -9.23
C TYR A 12 2.49 4.23 -10.27
N ASN A 13 2.52 2.90 -10.15
CA ASN A 13 1.74 2.01 -10.99
C ASN A 13 0.48 1.57 -10.26
N VAL A 14 -0.69 1.95 -10.78
CA VAL A 14 -2.01 1.65 -10.18
C VAL A 14 -3.08 1.38 -11.26
N PRO A 15 -2.95 0.29 -12.03
CA PRO A 15 -3.80 0.00 -13.18
C PRO A 15 -5.31 0.02 -12.87
N GLY A 16 -5.70 -0.43 -11.68
CA GLY A 16 -7.10 -0.42 -11.24
C GLY A 16 -7.73 0.97 -11.15
N ARG A 17 -6.93 2.05 -11.16
CA ARG A 17 -7.41 3.44 -11.14
C ARG A 17 -7.14 4.19 -12.44
N THR A 18 -6.10 3.82 -13.15
CA THR A 18 -5.63 4.55 -14.35
C THR A 18 -6.03 3.87 -15.64
N ALA A 19 -6.51 2.60 -15.57
CA ALA A 19 -6.71 1.71 -16.71
C ALA A 19 -5.44 1.51 -17.58
N SER A 20 -4.26 1.82 -17.03
CA SER A 20 -2.97 1.71 -17.70
C SER A 20 -1.94 1.06 -16.79
N ASN A 21 -1.23 0.04 -17.29
CA ASN A 21 -0.19 -0.65 -16.53
C ASN A 21 1.20 -0.17 -16.94
N LEU A 22 2.00 0.24 -15.97
CA LEU A 22 3.42 0.46 -16.14
C LEU A 22 4.13 -0.91 -16.02
N THR A 23 4.49 -1.50 -17.15
CA THR A 23 5.10 -2.84 -17.19
C THR A 23 6.45 -2.89 -16.47
N ALA A 24 6.89 -4.10 -16.10
CA ALA A 24 8.22 -4.30 -15.51
C ALA A 24 9.33 -3.77 -16.42
N GLU A 25 9.27 -4.05 -17.73
CA GLU A 25 10.22 -3.56 -18.72
C GLU A 25 10.30 -2.02 -18.74
N THR A 26 9.14 -1.36 -18.81
CA THR A 26 9.10 0.11 -18.80
C THR A 26 9.62 0.67 -17.46
N THR A 27 9.25 0.05 -16.33
CA THR A 27 9.75 0.44 -15.01
C THR A 27 11.27 0.35 -14.94
N LEU A 28 11.85 -0.77 -15.41
CA LEU A 28 13.30 -1.00 -15.40
C LEU A 28 14.04 -0.05 -16.33
N ARG A 29 13.47 0.26 -17.52
CA ARG A 29 14.02 1.29 -18.40
C ARG A 29 14.06 2.65 -17.72
N LEU A 30 12.98 3.04 -17.03
CA LEU A 30 12.90 4.30 -16.31
C LEU A 30 13.81 4.34 -15.07
N ALA A 31 14.04 3.19 -14.43
CA ALA A 31 14.94 3.07 -13.28
C ALA A 31 16.41 3.44 -13.58
N ASN A 32 16.80 3.49 -14.84
CA ASN A 32 18.13 3.96 -15.27
C ASN A 32 18.24 5.50 -15.31
N LEU A 33 17.14 6.22 -15.15
CA LEU A 33 17.17 7.68 -15.08
C LEU A 33 17.52 8.12 -13.66
N ARG A 34 18.59 8.91 -13.52
CA ARG A 34 19.20 9.32 -12.24
C ARG A 34 18.18 9.84 -11.21
N ASN A 35 17.11 10.50 -11.66
CA ASN A 35 16.15 11.16 -10.78
C ASN A 35 14.94 10.27 -10.45
N ILE A 36 14.86 9.05 -10.98
CA ILE A 36 13.81 8.08 -10.66
C ILE A 36 14.38 7.06 -9.68
N ILE A 37 13.97 7.15 -8.42
CA ILE A 37 14.59 6.41 -7.31
C ILE A 37 13.78 5.18 -6.88
N GLY A 38 12.60 4.95 -7.43
CA GLY A 38 11.77 3.81 -7.04
C GLY A 38 10.43 3.76 -7.75
N VAL A 39 9.70 2.71 -7.45
CA VAL A 39 8.31 2.51 -7.86
C VAL A 39 7.43 2.12 -6.68
N LYS A 40 6.27 2.78 -6.55
CA LYS A 40 5.14 2.30 -5.77
C LYS A 40 4.30 1.42 -6.68
N GLU A 41 4.34 0.10 -6.44
CA GLU A 41 3.67 -0.91 -7.25
C GLU A 41 2.35 -1.32 -6.59
N ALA A 42 1.26 -1.03 -7.27
CA ALA A 42 -0.11 -1.31 -6.83
C ALA A 42 -0.96 -2.00 -7.92
N SER A 43 -0.30 -2.77 -8.80
CA SER A 43 -1.00 -3.57 -9.81
C SER A 43 -1.66 -4.82 -9.25
N GLY A 44 -1.26 -5.29 -8.06
CA GLY A 44 -1.65 -6.59 -7.54
C GLY A 44 -0.89 -7.76 -8.20
N ASN A 45 -0.06 -7.51 -9.19
CA ASN A 45 0.68 -8.52 -9.96
C ASN A 45 2.05 -8.81 -9.32
N LEU A 46 2.09 -9.84 -8.47
CA LEU A 46 3.33 -10.23 -7.78
C LEU A 46 4.41 -10.73 -8.75
N GLU A 47 4.04 -11.35 -9.88
CA GLU A 47 5.00 -11.77 -10.89
C GLU A 47 5.71 -10.56 -11.51
N GLN A 48 4.97 -9.48 -11.82
CA GLN A 48 5.55 -8.21 -12.28
C GLN A 48 6.50 -7.63 -11.22
N CYS A 49 6.10 -7.67 -9.95
CA CYS A 49 6.95 -7.21 -8.84
C CYS A 49 8.24 -8.02 -8.74
N MET A 50 8.19 -9.35 -8.92
CA MET A 50 9.38 -10.22 -8.91
C MET A 50 10.33 -9.91 -10.07
N LYS A 51 9.80 -9.64 -11.27
CA LYS A 51 10.63 -9.21 -12.42
C LYS A 51 11.37 -7.90 -12.12
N ILE A 52 10.65 -6.92 -11.55
CA ILE A 52 11.25 -5.66 -11.12
C ILE A 52 12.31 -5.89 -10.04
N ALA A 53 11.98 -6.66 -9.00
CA ALA A 53 12.88 -6.94 -7.88
C ALA A 53 14.20 -7.58 -8.32
N ARG A 54 14.15 -8.52 -9.28
CA ARG A 54 15.30 -9.23 -9.82
C ARG A 54 16.27 -8.34 -10.59
N GLU A 55 15.73 -7.40 -11.38
CA GLU A 55 16.49 -6.67 -12.42
C GLU A 55 16.71 -5.19 -12.11
N LYS A 56 16.05 -4.65 -11.06
CA LYS A 56 16.20 -3.24 -10.67
C LYS A 56 17.63 -2.90 -10.24
N PRO A 57 18.10 -1.67 -10.46
CA PRO A 57 19.32 -1.18 -9.85
C PRO A 57 19.31 -1.37 -8.32
N LYS A 58 20.48 -1.58 -7.72
CA LYS A 58 20.63 -1.87 -6.29
C LYS A 58 19.91 -0.85 -5.39
N ASP A 59 20.02 0.43 -5.72
CA ASP A 59 19.49 1.53 -4.93
C ASP A 59 18.04 1.92 -5.34
N PHE A 60 17.47 1.26 -6.35
CA PHE A 60 16.10 1.52 -6.77
C PHE A 60 15.11 0.86 -5.81
N LEU A 61 14.15 1.64 -5.31
CA LEU A 61 13.18 1.23 -4.30
C LEU A 61 11.97 0.54 -4.93
N LEU A 62 11.70 -0.71 -4.54
CA LEU A 62 10.42 -1.37 -4.79
C LEU A 62 9.55 -1.22 -3.54
N ILE A 63 8.44 -0.50 -3.66
CA ILE A 63 7.53 -0.17 -2.56
C ILE A 63 6.15 -0.74 -2.88
N SER A 64 5.53 -1.46 -1.94
CA SER A 64 4.14 -1.89 -2.10
C SER A 64 3.19 -0.69 -2.10
N GLY A 65 2.24 -0.68 -3.03
CA GLY A 65 1.09 0.22 -3.02
C GLY A 65 -0.20 -0.48 -2.55
N ASP A 66 -0.08 -1.74 -2.13
CA ASP A 66 -1.17 -2.61 -1.69
C ASP A 66 -0.87 -3.15 -0.29
N ASP A 67 -1.80 -2.93 0.63
CA ASP A 67 -1.68 -3.33 2.03
C ASP A 67 -1.57 -4.86 2.18
N MET A 68 -2.28 -5.62 1.35
CA MET A 68 -2.26 -7.08 1.40
C MET A 68 -0.99 -7.68 0.80
N LEU A 69 -0.30 -6.94 -0.04
CA LEU A 69 0.98 -7.37 -0.60
C LEU A 69 2.20 -6.85 0.18
N THR A 70 2.02 -6.25 1.35
CA THR A 70 3.12 -5.73 2.16
C THR A 70 4.15 -6.80 2.48
N LEU A 71 3.73 -7.91 3.08
CA LEU A 71 4.64 -9.02 3.42
C LEU A 71 5.23 -9.71 2.17
N PRO A 72 4.45 -10.08 1.14
CA PRO A 72 5.00 -10.63 -0.10
C PRO A 72 6.04 -9.74 -0.77
N ILE A 73 5.82 -8.43 -0.81
CA ILE A 73 6.76 -7.48 -1.41
C ILE A 73 8.05 -7.40 -0.58
N TYR A 74 7.99 -7.40 0.74
CA TYR A 74 9.19 -7.51 1.57
C TYR A 74 9.96 -8.81 1.31
N ALA A 75 9.26 -9.95 1.16
CA ALA A 75 9.88 -11.25 0.94
C ALA A 75 10.67 -11.33 -0.39
N ILE A 76 10.30 -10.54 -1.39
CA ILE A 76 11.01 -10.47 -2.69
C ILE A 76 12.01 -9.29 -2.78
N GLY A 77 12.32 -8.62 -1.66
CA GLY A 77 13.31 -7.54 -1.62
C GLY A 77 12.74 -6.13 -1.76
N GLY A 78 11.43 -5.94 -1.59
CA GLY A 78 10.84 -4.62 -1.42
C GLY A 78 11.22 -3.99 -0.09
N VAL A 79 11.10 -2.66 0.00
CA VAL A 79 11.65 -1.89 1.13
C VAL A 79 10.58 -1.24 2.00
N GLY A 80 9.32 -1.27 1.57
CA GLY A 80 8.25 -0.59 2.30
C GLY A 80 6.88 -0.72 1.66
N VAL A 81 5.93 -0.04 2.26
CA VAL A 81 4.57 0.12 1.76
C VAL A 81 4.12 1.58 1.89
N ILE A 82 3.39 2.06 0.91
CA ILE A 82 2.63 3.32 0.99
C ILE A 82 1.16 2.92 1.07
N SER A 83 0.69 2.79 2.29
CA SER A 83 -0.51 2.08 2.72
C SER A 83 -1.72 3.01 2.90
N VAL A 84 -2.91 2.45 2.80
CA VAL A 84 -4.17 3.06 3.25
C VAL A 84 -4.39 2.77 4.73
N LEU A 85 -4.33 1.49 5.13
CA LEU A 85 -4.58 1.07 6.52
C LEU A 85 -3.55 1.57 7.52
N ALA A 86 -2.30 1.83 7.10
CA ALA A 86 -1.27 2.37 8.00
C ALA A 86 -1.60 3.78 8.52
N ASN A 87 -2.52 4.51 7.90
CA ASN A 87 -3.04 5.76 8.46
C ASN A 87 -3.74 5.54 9.82
N ALA A 88 -4.42 4.40 9.97
CA ALA A 88 -5.13 4.03 11.21
C ALA A 88 -4.32 3.04 12.06
N LEU A 89 -3.64 2.09 11.44
CA LEU A 89 -2.97 0.96 12.09
C LEU A 89 -1.46 0.91 11.79
N PRO A 90 -0.70 2.02 11.97
CA PRO A 90 0.72 2.07 11.59
C PRO A 90 1.56 1.02 12.32
N LYS A 91 1.23 0.71 13.58
CA LYS A 91 1.98 -0.28 14.38
C LYS A 91 1.97 -1.68 13.76
N VAL A 92 0.91 -2.08 13.06
CA VAL A 92 0.85 -3.39 12.39
C VAL A 92 1.90 -3.46 11.27
N PHE A 93 1.97 -2.43 10.43
CA PHE A 93 2.94 -2.38 9.33
C PHE A 93 4.39 -2.29 9.82
N LEU A 94 4.63 -1.55 10.90
CA LEU A 94 5.95 -1.51 11.55
C LEU A 94 6.34 -2.89 12.07
N LYS A 95 5.43 -3.63 12.73
CA LYS A 95 5.70 -4.99 13.20
C LYS A 95 5.94 -5.99 12.07
N ILE A 96 5.23 -5.87 10.94
CA ILE A 96 5.52 -6.68 9.75
C ILE A 96 6.98 -6.45 9.34
N LYS A 97 7.39 -5.19 9.18
CA LYS A 97 8.76 -4.83 8.82
C LYS A 97 9.79 -5.35 9.82
N GLU A 98 9.61 -5.09 11.11
CA GLU A 98 10.51 -5.51 12.18
C GLU A 98 10.69 -7.04 12.21
N ASN A 99 9.59 -7.79 12.07
CA ASN A 99 9.63 -9.25 12.05
C ASN A 99 10.32 -9.80 10.78
N ILE A 100 10.20 -9.13 9.64
CA ILE A 100 10.96 -9.51 8.43
C ILE A 100 12.45 -9.26 8.63
N ILE A 101 12.85 -8.11 9.17
CA ILE A 101 14.24 -7.79 9.44
C ILE A 101 14.86 -8.78 10.43
N SER A 102 14.10 -9.16 11.48
CA SER A 102 14.52 -10.16 12.47
C SER A 102 14.36 -11.61 12.01
N LYS A 103 14.01 -11.85 10.73
CA LYS A 103 13.80 -13.18 10.12
C LYS A 103 12.72 -14.01 10.80
N ASN A 104 11.76 -13.38 11.46
CA ASN A 104 10.64 -14.05 12.10
C ASN A 104 9.39 -14.02 11.20
N LEU A 105 9.41 -14.86 10.16
CA LEU A 105 8.34 -14.91 9.16
C LEU A 105 6.97 -15.21 9.79
N ALA A 106 6.90 -16.13 10.75
CA ALA A 106 5.64 -16.52 11.38
C ALA A 106 4.95 -15.32 12.07
N LYS A 107 5.72 -14.49 12.80
CA LYS A 107 5.18 -13.28 13.41
C LYS A 107 4.80 -12.22 12.36
N ALA A 108 5.56 -12.08 11.28
CA ALA A 108 5.21 -11.17 10.20
C ALA A 108 3.89 -11.58 9.53
N GLN A 109 3.69 -12.88 9.29
CA GLN A 109 2.43 -13.43 8.77
C GLN A 109 1.25 -13.18 9.71
N ALA A 110 1.42 -13.39 11.01
CA ALA A 110 0.37 -13.13 11.98
C ALA A 110 -0.09 -11.65 11.95
N GLU A 111 0.84 -10.70 11.88
CA GLU A 111 0.49 -9.28 11.76
C GLU A 111 -0.18 -8.96 10.40
N GLN A 112 0.25 -9.57 9.29
CA GLN A 112 -0.39 -9.40 7.99
C GLN A 112 -1.84 -9.94 8.01
N PHE A 113 -2.07 -11.10 8.62
CA PHE A 113 -3.39 -11.71 8.70
C PHE A 113 -4.37 -10.95 9.59
N ARG A 114 -3.87 -10.24 10.61
CA ARG A 114 -4.72 -9.38 11.47
C ARG A 114 -5.50 -8.34 10.69
N ILE A 115 -4.96 -7.83 9.60
CA ILE A 115 -5.59 -6.78 8.80
C ILE A 115 -6.33 -7.30 7.56
N LEU A 116 -6.38 -8.63 7.37
CA LEU A 116 -6.94 -9.23 6.16
C LEU A 116 -8.42 -8.86 5.96
N ASP A 117 -9.22 -9.05 7.00
CA ASP A 117 -10.67 -8.84 6.91
C ASP A 117 -11.05 -7.36 6.81
N ILE A 118 -10.31 -6.48 7.50
CA ILE A 118 -10.62 -5.05 7.53
C ILE A 118 -10.13 -4.32 6.27
N ASN A 119 -9.25 -4.92 5.47
CA ASN A 119 -8.71 -4.27 4.27
C ASN A 119 -9.78 -4.00 3.21
N GLY A 120 -10.60 -4.98 2.86
CA GLY A 120 -11.64 -4.83 1.83
C GLY A 120 -12.57 -3.64 2.07
N PRO A 121 -13.16 -3.50 3.27
CA PRO A 121 -14.01 -2.37 3.64
C PRO A 121 -13.39 -0.98 3.45
N MET A 122 -12.07 -0.85 3.40
CA MET A 122 -11.43 0.44 3.12
C MET A 122 -11.70 0.96 1.70
N TYR A 123 -12.13 0.08 0.79
CA TYR A 123 -12.28 0.36 -0.63
C TYR A 123 -13.70 0.19 -1.16
N GLU A 124 -14.62 -0.44 -0.42
CA GLU A 124 -15.98 -0.80 -0.88
C GLU A 124 -16.78 0.41 -1.41
N GLU A 125 -16.67 1.55 -0.77
CA GLU A 125 -17.34 2.80 -1.19
C GLU A 125 -16.34 3.86 -1.66
N GLY A 126 -15.16 3.40 -2.08
CA GLY A 126 -14.06 4.24 -2.55
C GLY A 126 -13.11 4.70 -1.42
N ASN A 127 -11.84 4.83 -1.77
CA ASN A 127 -10.83 5.38 -0.87
C ASN A 127 -10.80 6.92 -1.01
N PRO A 128 -10.87 7.69 0.11
CA PRO A 128 -10.58 7.30 1.50
C PRO A 128 -11.81 7.12 2.41
N VAL A 129 -12.99 6.75 1.90
CA VAL A 129 -14.23 6.68 2.70
C VAL A 129 -14.07 5.76 3.92
N GLY A 130 -13.65 4.50 3.70
CA GLY A 130 -13.51 3.50 4.75
C GLY A 130 -12.45 3.89 5.80
N VAL A 131 -11.25 4.29 5.37
CA VAL A 131 -10.18 4.66 6.30
C VAL A 131 -10.51 5.93 7.11
N LYS A 132 -11.22 6.88 6.52
CA LYS A 132 -11.70 8.07 7.24
C LYS A 132 -12.70 7.70 8.34
N TYR A 133 -13.60 6.76 8.04
CA TYR A 133 -14.51 6.26 9.07
C TYR A 133 -13.76 5.51 10.17
N LEU A 134 -12.82 4.64 9.83
CA LEU A 134 -12.00 3.95 10.82
C LEU A 134 -11.23 4.93 11.71
N LEU A 135 -10.61 5.96 11.14
CA LEU A 135 -9.93 7.01 11.91
C LEU A 135 -10.89 7.80 12.81
N SER A 136 -12.15 7.97 12.40
CA SER A 136 -13.15 8.64 13.25
C SER A 136 -13.57 7.79 14.46
N LEU A 137 -13.64 6.46 14.30
CA LEU A 137 -13.85 5.56 15.45
C LEU A 137 -12.70 5.65 16.47
N MET A 138 -11.50 5.96 16.01
CA MET A 138 -10.32 6.15 16.86
C MET A 138 -10.21 7.56 17.45
N GLY A 139 -11.16 8.45 17.15
CA GLY A 139 -11.15 9.84 17.61
C GLY A 139 -10.09 10.74 16.97
N ILE A 140 -9.47 10.30 15.85
CA ILE A 140 -8.36 11.00 15.21
C ILE A 140 -8.85 12.12 14.27
N CYS A 141 -9.95 11.88 13.52
CA CYS A 141 -10.51 12.89 12.62
C CYS A 141 -12.01 12.69 12.41
N GLN A 142 -12.66 13.67 11.78
CA GLN A 142 -14.06 13.55 11.33
C GLN A 142 -14.15 12.67 10.06
N PRO A 143 -15.22 11.86 9.89
CA PRO A 143 -15.39 11.00 8.71
C PRO A 143 -15.90 11.79 7.50
N VAL A 144 -15.29 12.93 7.23
CA VAL A 144 -15.64 13.83 6.12
C VAL A 144 -14.75 13.59 4.93
N VAL A 145 -15.34 13.42 3.77
CA VAL A 145 -14.67 13.28 2.47
C VAL A 145 -15.13 14.37 1.51
N ARG A 146 -14.33 14.66 0.49
CA ARG A 146 -14.68 15.63 -0.56
C ARG A 146 -15.52 14.97 -1.65
N LEU A 147 -16.43 15.71 -2.24
CA LEU A 147 -17.17 15.29 -3.45
C LEU A 147 -16.17 14.89 -4.56
N PRO A 148 -16.53 13.88 -5.38
CA PRO A 148 -17.82 13.16 -5.48
C PRO A 148 -18.03 12.08 -4.42
N LEU A 149 -17.07 11.82 -3.53
CA LEU A 149 -17.23 10.86 -2.45
C LEU A 149 -18.18 11.38 -1.37
N VAL A 150 -18.89 10.47 -0.73
CA VAL A 150 -19.80 10.76 0.39
C VAL A 150 -19.37 9.96 1.64
N LYS A 151 -19.95 10.30 2.78
CA LYS A 151 -19.69 9.55 4.03
C LYS A 151 -20.05 8.07 3.86
N ALA A 152 -19.33 7.20 4.54
CA ALA A 152 -19.63 5.77 4.58
C ALA A 152 -21.08 5.50 4.91
N SER A 153 -21.71 4.56 4.18
CA SER A 153 -23.08 4.10 4.47
C SER A 153 -23.17 3.47 5.86
N ALA A 154 -24.38 3.42 6.42
CA ALA A 154 -24.61 2.78 7.71
C ALA A 154 -24.17 1.29 7.71
N GLN A 155 -24.31 0.60 6.57
CA GLN A 155 -23.89 -0.78 6.41
C GLN A 155 -22.35 -0.90 6.49
N LEU A 156 -21.60 -0.07 5.77
CA LEU A 156 -20.16 -0.05 5.79
C LEU A 156 -19.64 0.36 7.17
N GLN A 157 -20.25 1.35 7.81
CA GLN A 157 -19.92 1.78 9.17
C GLN A 157 -20.02 0.62 10.17
N LYS A 158 -21.16 -0.11 10.16
CA LYS A 158 -21.37 -1.28 11.02
C LYS A 158 -20.33 -2.36 10.78
N LYS A 159 -20.01 -2.64 9.51
CA LYS A 159 -18.99 -3.63 9.11
C LYS A 159 -17.61 -3.26 9.64
N ILE A 160 -17.16 -2.03 9.41
CA ILE A 160 -15.85 -1.55 9.87
C ILE A 160 -15.77 -1.56 11.40
N THR A 161 -16.83 -1.10 12.09
CA THR A 161 -16.88 -1.10 13.57
C THR A 161 -16.72 -2.50 14.12
N GLY A 162 -17.47 -3.47 13.60
CA GLY A 162 -17.40 -4.86 14.07
C GLY A 162 -16.05 -5.54 13.79
N LEU A 163 -15.38 -5.18 12.69
CA LEU A 163 -14.04 -5.69 12.38
C LEU A 163 -12.97 -5.02 13.25
N TYR A 164 -13.07 -3.72 13.47
CA TYR A 164 -12.14 -2.97 14.31
C TYR A 164 -12.14 -3.46 15.77
N GLN A 165 -13.30 -3.84 16.31
CA GLN A 165 -13.42 -4.38 17.66
C GLN A 165 -12.74 -5.74 17.86
N LYS A 166 -12.38 -6.45 16.77
CA LYS A 166 -11.71 -7.76 16.80
C LYS A 166 -10.19 -7.66 16.63
N LEU A 167 -9.67 -6.48 16.34
CA LEU A 167 -8.24 -6.22 16.16
C LEU A 167 -7.52 -6.02 17.50
#